data_ae698fa4331031b42612c2225ad2f0ab
#
_entry.id   ae698fa4331031b42612c2225ad2f0ab
#
_cell.length_a   1.000
_cell.length_b   1.000
_cell.length_c   1.000
_cell.angle_alpha   90.00
_cell.angle_beta   90.00
_cell.angle_gamma   90.00
#
_symmetry.space_group_name_H-M   'P 1'
#
loop_
_entity.id
_entity.type
_entity.pdbx_description
1 polymer ?
#
loop_
_entity_poly.entity_id
_entity_poly.type
_entity_poly.pdbx_seq_one_letter_code
_entity_poly.pdbx_strand_id
1 'polypeptide(L)'
;TTDLAGEWTPIREIGNNTTFDAQFNRISKVGTTYGVWSYHWGAQRKYKTPDGNFPRISIAAFNKGYASMDYYRYLEFNDNYGIIPVQNGKNLKLNVPVTSAVPGAKGVKADCITDGASLDSSTYFQKSSNATIGTPYMFTIDMQKKARISEINLSTRLVNGSEAAYKYTIEGSPDGKSYKMLVDGRTNWQVGFLILNVEDPTAYRYLRLRIYGVVNVHKGNSAMWADGIYEFTALGIPE
;
A
#
# COMPACT_ATOMS: atom_id res chain seq x y z
N THR A 1 -29.41 4.62 -7.47
CA THR A 1 -30.73 4.46 -8.09
C THR A 1 -30.66 3.64 -9.36
N THR A 2 -31.74 2.95 -9.72
CA THR A 2 -31.90 2.25 -11.00
C THR A 2 -32.72 3.08 -11.99
N ASP A 3 -33.21 4.21 -11.54
CA ASP A 3 -33.98 5.19 -12.30
C ASP A 3 -33.37 6.57 -12.08
N LEU A 4 -33.11 7.32 -13.16
CA LEU A 4 -32.54 8.67 -13.09
C LEU A 4 -33.45 9.66 -12.34
N ALA A 5 -34.75 9.43 -12.33
CA ALA A 5 -35.74 10.22 -11.59
C ALA A 5 -35.97 9.71 -10.16
N GLY A 6 -35.36 8.58 -9.76
CA GLY A 6 -35.51 8.00 -8.43
C GLY A 6 -34.66 8.69 -7.36
N GLU A 7 -34.79 8.21 -6.14
CA GLU A 7 -33.96 8.68 -5.03
C GLU A 7 -32.49 8.32 -5.25
N TRP A 8 -31.61 9.29 -5.06
CA TRP A 8 -30.16 9.13 -5.16
C TRP A 8 -29.55 8.95 -3.77
N THR A 9 -28.67 7.96 -3.65
CA THR A 9 -27.85 7.85 -2.44
C THR A 9 -26.82 8.99 -2.39
N PRO A 10 -26.39 9.43 -1.21
CA PRO A 10 -25.32 10.42 -1.09
C PRO A 10 -24.06 9.98 -1.85
N ILE A 11 -23.37 10.96 -2.44
CA ILE A 11 -22.07 10.73 -3.08
C ILE A 11 -21.09 10.19 -2.04
N ARG A 12 -20.36 9.13 -2.39
CA ARG A 12 -19.33 8.53 -1.56
C ARG A 12 -18.14 8.07 -2.40
N GLU A 13 -17.01 7.93 -1.76
CA GLU A 13 -15.85 7.33 -2.38
C GLU A 13 -16.09 5.83 -2.65
N ILE A 14 -15.66 5.37 -3.82
CA ILE A 14 -15.69 3.95 -4.21
C ILE A 14 -14.28 3.36 -4.29
N GLY A 15 -13.27 4.19 -4.42
CA GLY A 15 -11.86 3.81 -4.40
C GLY A 15 -11.29 3.76 -2.98
N ASN A 16 -10.08 3.26 -2.87
CA ASN A 16 -9.28 3.23 -1.66
C ASN A 16 -7.83 3.59 -2.00
N ASN A 17 -6.89 3.46 -1.05
CA ASN A 17 -5.49 3.77 -1.31
C ASN A 17 -4.85 2.90 -2.40
N THR A 18 -5.35 1.70 -2.69
CA THR A 18 -4.86 0.87 -3.81
C THR A 18 -5.12 1.54 -5.16
N THR A 19 -6.15 2.39 -5.24
CA THR A 19 -6.55 3.12 -6.45
C THR A 19 -6.05 4.55 -6.47
N PHE A 20 -5.19 4.93 -5.53
CA PHE A 20 -4.63 6.28 -5.44
C PHE A 20 -3.97 6.72 -6.74
N ASP A 21 -4.18 7.98 -7.10
CA ASP A 21 -3.63 8.61 -8.32
C ASP A 21 -4.12 7.96 -9.64
N ALA A 22 -5.19 7.19 -9.57
CA ALA A 22 -5.81 6.58 -10.73
C ALA A 22 -6.94 7.49 -11.24
N GLN A 23 -6.73 8.14 -12.40
CA GLN A 23 -7.80 8.89 -13.04
C GLN A 23 -8.77 7.93 -13.74
N PHE A 24 -10.03 7.98 -13.33
CA PHE A 24 -11.10 7.22 -13.95
C PHE A 24 -11.24 7.53 -15.45
N ASN A 25 -11.42 6.48 -16.24
CA ASN A 25 -11.72 6.57 -17.66
C ASN A 25 -13.11 5.95 -17.95
N ARG A 26 -13.24 4.64 -17.70
CA ARG A 26 -14.50 3.93 -17.97
C ARG A 26 -14.66 2.72 -17.06
N ILE A 27 -15.92 2.26 -16.94
CA ILE A 27 -16.27 0.94 -16.41
C ILE A 27 -16.69 0.05 -17.57
N SER A 28 -16.21 -1.18 -17.60
CA SER A 28 -16.62 -2.18 -18.59
C SER A 28 -16.95 -3.49 -17.89
N LYS A 29 -18.04 -4.12 -18.29
CA LYS A 29 -18.35 -5.47 -17.85
C LYS A 29 -17.50 -6.45 -18.65
N VAL A 30 -16.86 -7.39 -17.95
CA VAL A 30 -16.05 -8.46 -18.53
C VAL A 30 -16.49 -9.76 -17.86
N GLY A 31 -17.19 -10.61 -18.58
CA GLY A 31 -17.82 -11.81 -18.00
C GLY A 31 -18.80 -11.43 -16.88
N THR A 32 -18.57 -11.92 -15.67
CA THR A 32 -19.37 -11.65 -14.48
C THR A 32 -18.80 -10.50 -13.62
N THR A 33 -17.65 -9.92 -13.99
CA THR A 33 -16.96 -8.87 -13.26
C THR A 33 -17.04 -7.52 -13.95
N TYR A 34 -16.69 -6.46 -13.23
CA TYR A 34 -16.59 -5.11 -13.77
C TYR A 34 -15.16 -4.61 -13.61
N GLY A 35 -14.51 -4.29 -14.73
CA GLY A 35 -13.22 -3.62 -14.75
C GLY A 35 -13.40 -2.11 -14.79
N VAL A 36 -12.66 -1.41 -13.92
CA VAL A 36 -12.56 0.05 -13.93
C VAL A 36 -11.23 0.43 -14.56
N TRP A 37 -11.30 1.00 -15.73
CA TRP A 37 -10.14 1.44 -16.49
C TRP A 37 -9.74 2.84 -16.05
N SER A 38 -8.50 3.01 -15.70
CA SER A 38 -7.96 4.28 -15.21
C SER A 38 -6.53 4.50 -15.70
N TYR A 39 -6.09 5.75 -15.66
CA TYR A 39 -4.70 6.12 -15.94
C TYR A 39 -4.03 6.57 -14.66
N HIS A 40 -2.79 6.15 -14.48
CA HIS A 40 -1.93 6.62 -13.40
C HIS A 40 -1.14 7.84 -13.87
N TRP A 41 -1.36 8.98 -13.22
CA TRP A 41 -0.76 10.27 -13.61
C TRP A 41 0.72 10.44 -13.21
N GLY A 42 1.33 9.43 -12.63
CA GLY A 42 2.72 9.48 -12.16
C GLY A 42 3.74 9.96 -13.21
N ALA A 43 3.48 9.71 -14.49
CA ALA A 43 4.38 10.13 -15.57
C ALA A 43 4.42 11.65 -15.80
N GLN A 44 3.43 12.39 -15.36
CA GLN A 44 3.39 13.86 -15.50
C GLN A 44 4.16 14.58 -14.40
N ARG A 45 4.65 13.85 -13.40
CA ARG A 45 5.41 14.40 -12.30
C ARG A 45 6.85 14.66 -12.72
N LYS A 46 7.47 15.67 -12.11
CA LYS A 46 8.87 16.02 -12.31
C LYS A 46 9.81 14.82 -12.16
N TYR A 47 9.49 13.94 -11.19
CA TYR A 47 10.22 12.71 -10.92
C TYR A 47 9.38 11.53 -11.40
N LYS A 48 9.71 11.01 -12.58
CA LYS A 48 9.02 9.85 -13.17
C LYS A 48 9.16 8.62 -12.29
N THR A 49 8.05 7.95 -12.03
CA THR A 49 8.09 6.61 -11.46
C THR A 49 8.39 5.57 -12.55
N PRO A 50 8.98 4.42 -12.20
CA PRO A 50 9.21 3.34 -13.17
C PRO A 50 7.94 2.87 -13.88
N ASP A 51 6.78 3.00 -13.20
CA ASP A 51 5.49 2.53 -13.72
C ASP A 51 4.87 3.46 -14.77
N GLY A 52 5.38 4.69 -14.94
CA GLY A 52 4.94 5.62 -16.00
C GLY A 52 3.42 5.86 -16.03
N ASN A 53 2.91 6.22 -17.20
CA ASN A 53 1.49 6.42 -17.50
C ASN A 53 0.82 5.11 -17.96
N PHE A 54 0.95 4.04 -17.21
CA PHE A 54 0.30 2.81 -17.61
C PHE A 54 -1.19 2.85 -17.28
N PRO A 55 -2.04 2.33 -18.20
CA PRO A 55 -3.42 2.07 -17.86
C PRO A 55 -3.47 1.05 -16.72
N ARG A 56 -4.30 1.32 -15.74
CA ARG A 56 -4.57 0.40 -14.64
C ARG A 56 -5.99 -0.13 -14.77
N ILE A 57 -6.18 -1.38 -14.42
CA ILE A 57 -7.49 -1.98 -14.32
C ILE A 57 -7.71 -2.32 -12.86
N SER A 58 -8.73 -1.72 -12.26
CA SER A 58 -9.21 -2.09 -10.93
C SER A 58 -10.49 -2.90 -11.07
N ILE A 59 -10.78 -3.75 -10.10
CA ILE A 59 -12.01 -4.52 -10.09
C ILE A 59 -13.04 -3.77 -9.25
N ALA A 60 -14.22 -3.51 -9.83
CA ALA A 60 -15.35 -2.97 -9.10
C ALA A 60 -16.26 -4.09 -8.63
N ALA A 61 -16.61 -4.07 -7.36
CA ALA A 61 -17.61 -4.92 -6.75
C ALA A 61 -18.85 -4.09 -6.40
N PHE A 62 -20.02 -4.62 -6.74
CA PHE A 62 -21.31 -4.01 -6.42
C PHE A 62 -22.05 -4.94 -5.45
N ASN A 63 -22.16 -4.56 -4.20
CA ASN A 63 -22.79 -5.36 -3.18
C ASN A 63 -23.87 -4.55 -2.44
N LYS A 64 -25.12 -5.01 -2.52
CA LYS A 64 -26.28 -4.40 -1.82
C LYS A 64 -26.38 -2.88 -2.00
N GLY A 65 -26.18 -2.40 -3.22
CA GLY A 65 -26.22 -0.96 -3.53
C GLY A 65 -24.95 -0.18 -3.18
N TYR A 66 -23.90 -0.87 -2.74
CA TYR A 66 -22.59 -0.27 -2.52
C TYR A 66 -21.64 -0.67 -3.64
N ALA A 67 -20.86 0.29 -4.10
CA ALA A 67 -19.74 0.04 -4.99
C ALA A 67 -18.43 0.16 -4.22
N SER A 68 -17.50 -0.75 -4.49
CA SER A 68 -16.11 -0.66 -4.05
C SER A 68 -15.21 -0.93 -5.24
N MET A 69 -13.97 -0.43 -5.16
CA MET A 69 -13.00 -0.57 -6.24
C MET A 69 -11.63 -0.86 -5.64
N ASP A 70 -11.03 -1.98 -6.07
CA ASP A 70 -9.71 -2.42 -5.64
C ASP A 70 -8.78 -2.60 -6.83
N TYR A 71 -7.53 -2.18 -6.68
CA TYR A 71 -6.47 -2.44 -7.63
C TYR A 71 -5.68 -3.68 -7.23
N TYR A 72 -5.44 -4.54 -8.23
CA TYR A 72 -4.58 -5.71 -8.11
C TYR A 72 -3.46 -5.62 -9.14
N ARG A 73 -2.25 -6.00 -8.76
CA ARG A 73 -1.09 -5.94 -9.66
C ARG A 73 -1.19 -6.94 -10.81
N TYR A 74 -1.70 -8.12 -10.51
CA TYR A 74 -1.84 -9.19 -11.48
C TYR A 74 -3.29 -9.58 -11.64
N LEU A 75 -3.71 -9.69 -12.88
CA LEU A 75 -5.07 -10.05 -13.29
C LEU A 75 -4.99 -11.15 -14.33
N GLU A 76 -5.88 -12.13 -14.21
CA GLU A 76 -6.18 -13.10 -15.25
C GLU A 76 -7.52 -12.76 -15.89
N PHE A 77 -7.61 -12.99 -17.20
CA PHE A 77 -8.85 -12.85 -17.95
C PHE A 77 -9.37 -14.25 -18.26
N ASN A 78 -10.61 -14.50 -17.89
CA ASN A 78 -11.26 -15.77 -18.09
C ASN A 78 -12.62 -15.56 -18.77
N ASP A 79 -12.89 -16.27 -19.84
CA ASP A 79 -14.12 -16.11 -20.65
C ASP A 79 -15.40 -16.37 -19.83
N ASN A 80 -15.35 -17.24 -18.85
CA ASN A 80 -16.51 -17.61 -18.03
C ASN A 80 -16.70 -16.65 -16.82
N TYR A 81 -15.61 -16.23 -16.19
CA TYR A 81 -15.65 -15.49 -14.93
C TYR A 81 -15.29 -14.01 -15.08
N GLY A 82 -14.63 -13.64 -16.17
CA GLY A 82 -14.23 -12.28 -16.44
C GLY A 82 -12.83 -11.96 -15.90
N ILE A 83 -12.70 -10.93 -15.08
CA ILE A 83 -11.41 -10.49 -14.52
C ILE A 83 -11.22 -11.11 -13.13
N ILE A 84 -10.14 -11.86 -12.96
CA ILE A 84 -9.82 -12.56 -11.72
C ILE A 84 -8.55 -11.95 -11.14
N PRO A 85 -8.55 -11.47 -9.87
CA PRO A 85 -7.33 -11.02 -9.23
C PRO A 85 -6.43 -12.21 -8.92
N VAL A 86 -5.16 -12.11 -9.33
CA VAL A 86 -4.14 -13.09 -8.98
C VAL A 86 -3.30 -12.50 -7.86
N GLN A 87 -3.33 -13.13 -6.71
CA GLN A 87 -2.47 -12.79 -5.58
C GLN A 87 -1.28 -13.73 -5.52
N ASN A 88 -0.07 -13.17 -5.41
CA ASN A 88 1.17 -13.94 -5.26
C ASN A 88 1.36 -14.48 -3.83
N GLY A 89 0.38 -15.23 -3.35
CA GLY A 89 0.41 -15.79 -2.01
C GLY A 89 -0.80 -15.38 -1.18
N LYS A 90 -0.83 -15.88 0.05
CA LYS A 90 -1.85 -15.53 1.04
C LYS A 90 -1.33 -14.37 1.90
N ASN A 91 -2.23 -13.52 2.36
CA ASN A 91 -1.93 -12.58 3.43
C ASN A 91 -1.45 -13.40 4.64
N LEU A 92 -0.23 -13.13 5.10
CA LEU A 92 0.43 -13.99 6.07
C LEU A 92 -0.12 -13.83 7.48
N LYS A 93 -0.39 -12.61 7.89
CA LYS A 93 -1.11 -12.35 9.16
C LYS A 93 -1.37 -10.85 9.36
N LEU A 94 -2.54 -10.54 9.86
CA LEU A 94 -2.88 -9.23 10.42
C LEU A 94 -2.67 -9.24 11.95
N ASN A 95 -2.63 -8.06 12.55
CA ASN A 95 -2.49 -7.84 14.00
C ASN A 95 -1.28 -8.56 14.61
N VAL A 96 -0.16 -8.51 13.91
CA VAL A 96 1.11 -9.05 14.44
C VAL A 96 1.85 -8.00 15.27
N PRO A 97 2.69 -8.43 16.25
CA PRO A 97 3.48 -7.50 17.04
C PRO A 97 4.43 -6.66 16.19
N VAL A 98 4.36 -5.36 16.38
CA VAL A 98 5.27 -4.40 15.74
C VAL A 98 5.95 -3.56 16.80
N THR A 99 7.28 -3.45 16.71
CA THR A 99 8.05 -2.51 17.53
C THR A 99 8.57 -1.37 16.66
N SER A 100 8.49 -0.16 17.15
CA SER A 100 9.05 1.02 16.50
C SER A 100 10.26 1.52 17.27
N ALA A 101 11.31 1.94 16.57
CA ALA A 101 12.49 2.58 17.16
C ALA A 101 12.21 4.00 17.64
N VAL A 102 11.05 4.58 17.31
CA VAL A 102 10.63 5.93 17.73
C VAL A 102 9.20 5.89 18.26
N PRO A 103 8.83 6.78 19.17
CA PRO A 103 7.45 6.85 19.66
C PRO A 103 6.51 7.37 18.57
N GLY A 104 5.31 6.83 18.55
CA GLY A 104 4.22 7.33 17.72
C GLY A 104 3.66 8.65 18.24
N ALA A 105 3.18 9.49 17.34
CA ALA A 105 2.48 10.73 17.69
C ALA A 105 1.20 10.41 18.46
N LYS A 106 0.87 11.26 19.44
CA LYS A 106 -0.33 11.10 20.30
C LYS A 106 -0.44 9.72 20.98
N GLY A 107 0.68 9.01 21.17
CA GLY A 107 0.69 7.70 21.82
C GLY A 107 0.23 6.53 20.97
N VAL A 108 0.08 6.71 19.66
CA VAL A 108 -0.28 5.63 18.74
C VAL A 108 0.79 4.53 18.75
N LYS A 109 0.38 3.30 18.92
CA LYS A 109 1.27 2.13 18.93
C LYS A 109 1.62 1.71 17.50
N ALA A 110 2.79 1.11 17.32
CA ALA A 110 3.26 0.66 16.02
C ALA A 110 2.43 -0.49 15.44
N ASP A 111 1.72 -1.26 16.26
CA ASP A 111 0.89 -2.39 15.81
C ASP A 111 -0.21 -1.98 14.83
N CYS A 112 -0.61 -0.70 14.82
CA CYS A 112 -1.61 -0.20 13.87
C CYS A 112 -1.20 -0.35 12.41
N ILE A 113 0.09 -0.52 12.09
CA ILE A 113 0.51 -0.73 10.70
C ILE A 113 0.28 -2.16 10.18
N THR A 114 -0.31 -3.05 10.99
CA THR A 114 -0.66 -4.42 10.59
C THR A 114 -2.10 -4.77 10.95
N ASP A 115 -2.97 -3.79 11.19
CA ASP A 115 -4.34 -4.01 11.63
C ASP A 115 -5.35 -4.25 10.49
N GLY A 116 -4.89 -4.11 9.25
CA GLY A 116 -5.72 -4.28 8.05
C GLY A 116 -6.47 -3.02 7.61
N ALA A 117 -6.28 -1.91 8.32
CA ALA A 117 -6.95 -0.63 8.04
C ALA A 117 -6.09 0.26 7.12
N SER A 118 -5.99 -0.11 5.86
CA SER A 118 -5.06 0.53 4.91
C SER A 118 -5.37 2.00 4.58
N LEU A 119 -6.47 2.56 5.07
CA LEU A 119 -6.88 3.96 4.83
C LEU A 119 -7.43 4.69 6.06
N ASP A 120 -7.49 4.06 7.20
CA ASP A 120 -8.05 4.71 8.37
C ASP A 120 -7.08 5.76 8.92
N SER A 121 -7.40 7.02 8.70
CA SER A 121 -6.62 8.16 9.20
C SER A 121 -6.57 8.24 10.72
N SER A 122 -7.41 7.50 11.43
CA SER A 122 -7.41 7.44 12.90
C SER A 122 -6.40 6.44 13.45
N THR A 123 -5.97 5.46 12.65
CA THR A 123 -5.14 4.33 13.10
C THR A 123 -3.74 4.29 12.51
N TYR A 124 -3.35 5.25 11.66
CA TYR A 124 -2.02 5.25 11.05
C TYR A 124 -0.91 5.62 12.05
N PHE A 125 0.27 5.04 11.86
CA PHE A 125 1.45 5.42 12.60
C PHE A 125 2.09 6.68 11.99
N GLN A 126 2.27 7.70 12.82
CA GLN A 126 3.12 8.85 12.52
C GLN A 126 4.12 9.00 13.66
N LYS A 127 5.38 9.24 13.35
CA LYS A 127 6.37 9.49 14.42
C LYS A 127 6.05 10.76 15.20
N SER A 128 6.36 10.76 16.49
CA SER A 128 6.24 11.96 17.32
C SER A 128 7.11 13.08 16.76
N SER A 129 6.61 14.32 16.83
CA SER A 129 7.37 15.52 16.44
C SER A 129 8.69 15.71 17.22
N ASN A 130 8.80 15.09 18.39
CA ASN A 130 10.02 15.10 19.20
C ASN A 130 11.11 14.14 18.69
N ALA A 131 10.78 13.23 17.76
CA ALA A 131 11.79 12.43 17.11
C ALA A 131 12.57 13.30 16.13
N THR A 132 13.90 13.23 16.17
CA THR A 132 14.80 14.05 15.35
C THR A 132 14.43 13.94 13.87
N ILE A 133 14.11 15.08 13.25
CA ILE A 133 13.80 15.13 11.82
C ILE A 133 15.04 14.69 11.03
N GLY A 134 14.85 13.78 10.06
CA GLY A 134 15.93 13.29 9.20
C GLY A 134 16.67 12.07 9.74
N THR A 135 16.45 11.65 10.98
CA THR A 135 16.98 10.37 11.46
C THR A 135 16.15 9.23 10.88
N PRO A 136 16.76 8.22 10.25
CA PRO A 136 16.03 7.02 9.84
C PRO A 136 15.34 6.40 11.04
N TYR A 137 14.08 6.02 10.88
CA TYR A 137 13.36 5.27 11.90
C TYR A 137 12.90 3.92 11.34
N MET A 138 12.56 3.01 12.22
CA MET A 138 12.48 1.61 11.87
C MET A 138 11.34 0.94 12.62
N PHE A 139 10.64 0.07 11.91
CA PHE A 139 9.71 -0.92 12.46
C PHE A 139 10.31 -2.30 12.37
N THR A 140 10.08 -3.10 13.39
CA THR A 140 10.32 -4.55 13.34
C THR A 140 8.99 -5.25 13.52
N ILE A 141 8.61 -6.03 12.54
CA ILE A 141 7.36 -6.80 12.45
C ILE A 141 7.68 -8.26 12.75
N ASP A 142 7.11 -8.85 13.81
CA ASP A 142 7.22 -10.25 14.11
C ASP A 142 6.01 -11.01 13.55
N MET A 143 6.17 -11.70 12.43
CA MET A 143 5.11 -12.49 11.83
C MET A 143 4.77 -13.76 12.64
N GLN A 144 5.46 -13.99 13.77
CA GLN A 144 5.27 -15.10 14.71
C GLN A 144 5.57 -16.51 14.14
N LYS A 145 5.58 -16.66 12.84
CA LYS A 145 5.96 -17.87 12.10
C LYS A 145 6.83 -17.51 10.93
N LYS A 146 7.65 -18.44 10.47
CA LYS A 146 8.42 -18.27 9.24
C LYS A 146 7.51 -18.42 8.03
N ALA A 147 7.79 -17.63 7.00
CA ALA A 147 7.12 -17.72 5.72
C ALA A 147 8.07 -17.29 4.59
N ARG A 148 7.90 -17.87 3.42
CA ARG A 148 8.49 -17.33 2.19
C ARG A 148 7.63 -16.17 1.71
N ILE A 149 8.23 -14.99 1.68
CA ILE A 149 7.54 -13.76 1.28
C ILE A 149 7.59 -13.64 -0.23
N SER A 150 6.47 -13.41 -0.88
CA SER A 150 6.38 -13.19 -2.32
C SER A 150 6.07 -11.74 -2.67
N GLU A 151 5.33 -11.05 -1.80
CA GLU A 151 4.92 -9.67 -2.01
C GLU A 151 4.79 -8.92 -0.68
N ILE A 152 5.11 -7.64 -0.70
CA ILE A 152 4.85 -6.73 0.43
C ILE A 152 4.04 -5.55 -0.11
N ASN A 153 2.94 -5.24 0.56
CA ASN A 153 2.14 -4.05 0.29
C ASN A 153 2.38 -3.02 1.39
N LEU A 154 2.85 -1.85 0.99
CA LEU A 154 3.12 -0.74 1.89
C LEU A 154 2.19 0.42 1.57
N SER A 155 1.29 0.72 2.48
CA SER A 155 0.38 1.85 2.38
C SER A 155 0.92 3.04 3.18
N THR A 156 1.25 4.11 2.47
CA THR A 156 1.80 5.33 3.07
C THR A 156 0.74 6.41 3.18
N ARG A 157 0.94 7.33 4.12
CA ARG A 157 0.01 8.42 4.37
C ARG A 157 -0.21 9.27 3.14
N LEU A 158 -1.49 9.56 2.87
CA LEU A 158 -1.94 10.49 1.84
C LEU A 158 -2.35 11.80 2.53
N VAL A 159 -1.80 12.90 2.06
CA VAL A 159 -2.14 14.24 2.55
C VAL A 159 -2.64 15.07 1.38
N ASN A 160 -3.81 15.64 1.51
CA ASN A 160 -4.46 16.43 0.47
C ASN A 160 -3.50 17.46 -0.15
N GLY A 161 -3.39 17.44 -1.49
CA GLY A 161 -2.52 18.34 -2.25
C GLY A 161 -1.02 18.09 -2.06
N SER A 162 -0.64 17.00 -1.40
CA SER A 162 0.73 16.71 -1.05
C SER A 162 1.08 15.29 -1.42
N GLU A 163 1.74 15.15 -2.53
CA GLU A 163 2.24 13.86 -2.97
C GLU A 163 3.65 13.67 -2.46
N ALA A 164 3.83 12.69 -1.58
CA ALA A 164 5.08 12.40 -0.94
C ALA A 164 5.53 10.97 -1.20
N ALA A 165 6.75 10.81 -1.68
CA ALA A 165 7.39 9.51 -1.86
C ALA A 165 8.27 9.18 -0.67
N TYR A 166 8.19 7.94 -0.22
CA TYR A 166 8.98 7.43 0.91
C TYR A 166 10.27 6.81 0.40
N LYS A 167 11.36 7.11 1.09
CA LYS A 167 12.67 6.49 0.90
C LYS A 167 12.84 5.44 1.97
N TYR A 168 12.91 4.17 1.61
CA TYR A 168 12.84 3.06 2.56
C TYR A 168 13.70 1.88 2.15
N THR A 169 13.90 0.95 3.07
CA THR A 169 14.34 -0.41 2.81
C THR A 169 13.46 -1.39 3.57
N ILE A 170 13.32 -2.60 3.02
CA ILE A 170 12.68 -3.71 3.72
C ILE A 170 13.70 -4.85 3.78
N GLU A 171 13.86 -5.39 4.97
CA GLU A 171 14.80 -6.46 5.28
C GLU A 171 14.07 -7.62 5.93
N GLY A 172 14.51 -8.86 5.68
CA GLY A 172 13.99 -10.07 6.31
C GLY A 172 15.01 -10.75 7.22
N SER A 173 14.54 -11.37 8.29
CA SER A 173 15.36 -12.16 9.19
C SER A 173 14.63 -13.42 9.66
N PRO A 174 15.28 -14.60 9.68
CA PRO A 174 14.69 -15.81 10.23
C PRO A 174 14.73 -15.86 11.76
N ASP A 175 15.61 -15.09 12.41
CA ASP A 175 15.92 -15.17 13.84
C ASP A 175 15.88 -13.83 14.59
N GLY A 176 15.62 -12.72 13.88
CA GLY A 176 15.60 -11.37 14.44
C GLY A 176 16.98 -10.76 14.71
N LYS A 177 18.07 -11.45 14.36
CA LYS A 177 19.46 -11.01 14.60
C LYS A 177 20.14 -10.57 13.31
N SER A 178 20.17 -11.44 12.32
CA SER A 178 20.78 -11.16 11.02
C SER A 178 19.69 -10.83 10.00
N TYR A 179 19.82 -9.69 9.32
CA TYR A 179 18.85 -9.20 8.35
C TYR A 179 19.45 -9.15 6.95
N LYS A 180 18.66 -9.60 5.97
CA LYS A 180 18.97 -9.53 4.54
C LYS A 180 18.05 -8.54 3.87
N MET A 181 18.58 -7.70 2.97
CA MET A 181 17.82 -6.79 2.14
C MET A 181 16.86 -7.57 1.22
N LEU A 182 15.58 -7.25 1.26
CA LEU A 182 14.53 -7.78 0.39
C LEU A 182 14.11 -6.74 -0.65
N VAL A 183 13.94 -5.48 -0.22
CA VAL A 183 13.54 -4.39 -1.10
C VAL A 183 14.38 -3.15 -0.78
N ASP A 184 14.97 -2.56 -1.81
CA ASP A 184 15.65 -1.27 -1.73
C ASP A 184 14.83 -0.18 -2.40
N GLY A 185 14.06 0.54 -1.62
CA GLY A 185 13.25 1.68 -2.04
C GLY A 185 13.89 3.05 -1.77
N ARG A 186 15.21 3.15 -1.57
CA ARG A 186 15.90 4.43 -1.31
C ARG A 186 15.80 5.41 -2.48
N THR A 187 15.60 4.90 -3.68
CA THR A 187 15.37 5.71 -4.90
C THR A 187 13.89 5.78 -5.30
N ASN A 188 12.97 5.31 -4.47
CA ASN A 188 11.54 5.28 -4.78
C ASN A 188 10.96 6.69 -5.00
N TRP A 189 10.10 6.82 -6.00
CA TRP A 189 9.31 8.02 -6.28
C TRP A 189 7.80 7.75 -6.39
N GLN A 190 7.39 6.49 -6.22
CA GLN A 190 5.98 6.13 -6.14
C GLN A 190 5.38 6.64 -4.81
N VAL A 191 4.12 7.00 -4.85
CA VAL A 191 3.37 7.54 -3.70
C VAL A 191 2.17 6.66 -3.37
N GLY A 192 1.71 6.73 -2.14
CA GLY A 192 0.49 6.09 -1.68
C GLY A 192 0.66 4.60 -1.42
N PHE A 193 0.06 3.77 -2.25
CA PHE A 193 0.07 2.33 -2.10
C PHE A 193 1.15 1.68 -2.98
N LEU A 194 2.09 1.00 -2.35
CA LEU A 194 3.23 0.37 -3.01
C LEU A 194 3.05 -1.15 -2.98
N ILE A 195 3.18 -1.79 -4.14
CA ILE A 195 3.16 -3.24 -4.30
C ILE A 195 4.57 -3.69 -4.66
N LEU A 196 5.21 -4.44 -3.77
CA LEU A 196 6.64 -4.74 -3.81
C LEU A 196 6.85 -6.25 -3.94
N ASN A 197 7.40 -6.69 -5.05
CA ASN A 197 7.78 -8.10 -5.24
C ASN A 197 9.01 -8.45 -4.40
N VAL A 198 8.99 -9.65 -3.85
CA VAL A 198 10.11 -10.26 -3.15
C VAL A 198 10.45 -11.58 -3.84
N GLU A 199 11.64 -11.66 -4.42
CA GLU A 199 12.10 -12.85 -5.16
C GLU A 199 12.99 -13.77 -4.32
N ASP A 200 13.16 -13.47 -3.03
CA ASP A 200 14.00 -14.25 -2.14
C ASP A 200 13.30 -15.52 -1.67
N PRO A 201 13.86 -16.72 -1.90
CA PRO A 201 13.23 -17.98 -1.53
C PRO A 201 13.36 -18.31 -0.04
N THR A 202 14.10 -17.52 0.74
CA THR A 202 14.32 -17.77 2.16
C THR A 202 13.06 -17.50 2.97
N ALA A 203 12.81 -18.33 3.96
CA ALA A 203 11.71 -18.10 4.89
C ALA A 203 12.13 -17.18 6.06
N TYR A 204 11.36 -16.15 6.27
CA TYR A 204 11.60 -15.13 7.29
C TYR A 204 10.48 -15.12 8.33
N ARG A 205 10.84 -14.88 9.60
CA ARG A 205 9.89 -14.60 10.66
C ARG A 205 9.76 -13.11 10.95
N TYR A 206 10.88 -12.39 10.86
CA TYR A 206 10.93 -10.97 11.17
C TYR A 206 11.11 -10.17 9.88
N LEU A 207 10.32 -9.12 9.73
CA LEU A 207 10.50 -8.11 8.69
C LEU A 207 10.87 -6.79 9.35
N ARG A 208 11.73 -6.03 8.69
CA ARG A 208 12.17 -4.71 9.16
C ARG A 208 11.90 -3.69 8.06
N LEU A 209 11.03 -2.74 8.33
CA LEU A 209 10.81 -1.56 7.49
C LEU A 209 11.62 -0.40 8.06
N ARG A 210 12.52 0.16 7.27
CA ARG A 210 13.32 1.34 7.64
C ARG A 210 12.98 2.50 6.74
N ILE A 211 12.59 3.63 7.31
CA ILE A 211 12.24 4.86 6.59
C ILE A 211 13.41 5.85 6.72
N TYR A 212 13.97 6.25 5.60
CA TYR A 212 15.09 7.20 5.52
C TYR A 212 14.63 8.62 5.30
N GLY A 213 13.46 8.82 4.70
CA GLY A 213 12.93 10.14 4.43
C GLY A 213 11.63 10.10 3.67
N VAL A 214 10.97 11.25 3.64
CA VAL A 214 9.75 11.50 2.86
C VAL A 214 10.01 12.74 2.02
N VAL A 215 9.75 12.67 0.72
CA VAL A 215 10.13 13.69 -0.25
C VAL A 215 8.93 14.11 -1.07
N ASN A 216 8.70 15.40 -1.20
CA ASN A 216 7.66 15.93 -2.09
C ASN A 216 8.04 15.62 -3.55
N VAL A 217 7.15 14.95 -4.28
CA VAL A 217 7.45 14.49 -5.65
C VAL A 217 7.46 15.62 -6.68
N HIS A 218 6.83 16.76 -6.40
CA HIS A 218 6.82 17.91 -7.30
C HIS A 218 8.04 18.80 -7.13
N LYS A 219 8.49 18.98 -5.88
CA LYS A 219 9.58 19.92 -5.53
C LYS A 219 10.91 19.23 -5.29
N GLY A 220 10.90 17.94 -4.96
CA GLY A 220 12.10 17.16 -4.63
C GLY A 220 12.71 17.51 -3.27
N ASN A 221 12.05 18.30 -2.45
CA ASN A 221 12.50 18.66 -1.11
C ASN A 221 11.88 17.76 -0.04
N SER A 222 12.42 17.84 1.18
CA SER A 222 11.90 17.08 2.32
C SER A 222 10.44 17.42 2.60
N ALA A 223 9.64 16.37 2.81
CA ALA A 223 8.23 16.44 3.16
C ALA A 223 7.93 15.61 4.43
N MET A 224 8.83 15.62 5.41
CA MET A 224 8.69 14.83 6.65
C MET A 224 7.42 15.14 7.45
N TRP A 225 6.79 16.27 7.21
CA TRP A 225 5.48 16.62 7.76
C TRP A 225 4.33 15.73 7.22
N ALA A 226 4.53 15.11 6.05
CA ALA A 226 3.60 14.16 5.44
C ALA A 226 3.86 12.72 5.89
N ASP A 227 4.81 12.50 6.81
CA ASP A 227 5.17 11.16 7.29
C ASP A 227 3.99 10.43 7.92
N GLY A 228 3.90 9.13 7.66
CA GLY A 228 2.92 8.21 8.25
C GLY A 228 2.77 6.93 7.45
N ILE A 229 2.57 5.83 8.15
CA ILE A 229 2.30 4.51 7.57
C ILE A 229 0.90 4.09 7.99
N TYR A 230 0.06 3.77 7.01
CA TYR A 230 -1.26 3.20 7.25
C TYR A 230 -1.18 1.70 7.48
N GLU A 231 -0.55 0.98 6.56
CA GLU A 231 -0.56 -0.47 6.60
C GLU A 231 0.72 -1.06 5.98
N PHE A 232 1.16 -2.17 6.54
CA PHE A 232 2.23 -3.03 6.04
C PHE A 232 1.72 -4.46 5.98
N THR A 233 1.46 -4.96 4.78
CA THR A 233 0.96 -6.32 4.57
C THR A 233 2.00 -7.16 3.88
N ALA A 234 2.28 -8.35 4.40
CA ALA A 234 3.13 -9.34 3.74
C ALA A 234 2.28 -10.50 3.20
N LEU A 235 2.52 -10.87 1.94
CA LEU A 235 1.92 -12.03 1.30
C LEU A 235 2.99 -13.09 1.03
N GLY A 236 2.61 -14.34 1.12
CA GLY A 236 3.55 -15.44 0.92
C GLY A 236 2.99 -16.80 1.29
N ILE A 237 3.90 -17.74 1.53
CA ILE A 237 3.57 -19.14 1.87
C ILE A 237 4.14 -19.42 3.25
N PRO A 238 3.29 -19.66 4.28
CA PRO A 238 3.75 -20.08 5.61
C PRO A 238 4.52 -21.41 5.53
N GLU A 239 5.55 -21.56 6.39
CA GLU A 239 6.22 -22.84 6.64
C GLU A 239 5.54 -23.62 7.75
#